data_2710a1245d612f3e753d473e4ea11e4b
#
_entry.id   2710a1245d612f3e753d473e4ea11e4b
#
_cell.length_a   1.000
_cell.length_b   1.000
_cell.length_c   1.000
_cell.angle_alpha   90.00
_cell.angle_beta   90.00
_cell.angle_gamma   90.00
#
_symmetry.space_group_name_H-M   'P 1'
#
loop_
_entity.id
_entity.type
_entity.pdbx_description
1 polymer ?
#
loop_
_entity_poly.entity_id
_entity_poly.type
_entity_poly.pdbx_seq_one_letter_code
_entity_poly.pdbx_strand_id
1 'polypeptide(L)'
;MIFVTKFDGRREPFTKSKIIRTCLRMHATYAQARAIADKIEKEAYNGIPTKKILSMVFSYMKEFKPEIKYQIDLREAISLLRPKPDFEKFIGLLLKSQGYSVEQNLVIPGKCVEHEIDAVARKGKETLYVEVKHHMNHHAYTGLDVFLEANSTFEDLREGYKENKHSINFTRALVVCNTKISEHAKRYAECKGINYIAWKFPEGNSLEYIIEKEKLYPITILKNLDYKVENKLGDSGIVLLKQILELSLEDLERITNLPREKAKKLVEETRKVLNP
;
A
#
# COMPACT_ATOMS: atom_id res chain seq x y z
N MET A 1 -11.31 20.14 26.25
CA MET A 1 -11.03 18.95 25.40
C MET A 1 -10.93 19.41 23.97
N ILE A 2 -9.83 19.08 23.25
CA ILE A 2 -9.61 19.48 21.85
C ILE A 2 -10.18 18.39 20.94
N PHE A 3 -10.92 18.79 19.90
CA PHE A 3 -11.38 17.88 18.84
C PHE A 3 -10.61 18.13 17.56
N VAL A 4 -10.39 17.07 16.79
CA VAL A 4 -9.80 17.11 15.44
C VAL A 4 -10.87 16.88 14.40
N THR A 5 -10.73 17.50 13.22
CA THR A 5 -11.62 17.30 12.08
C THR A 5 -10.99 16.32 11.10
N LYS A 6 -11.71 15.24 10.79
CA LYS A 6 -11.31 14.25 9.78
C LYS A 6 -11.54 14.77 8.37
N PHE A 7 -10.98 14.05 7.38
CA PHE A 7 -11.19 14.36 5.96
C PHE A 7 -12.70 14.37 5.57
N ASP A 8 -13.49 13.48 6.16
CA ASP A 8 -14.94 13.35 5.94
C ASP A 8 -15.79 14.33 6.79
N GLY A 9 -15.17 15.30 7.44
CA GLY A 9 -15.83 16.29 8.30
C GLY A 9 -16.16 15.82 9.71
N ARG A 10 -16.08 14.53 10.03
CA ARG A 10 -16.34 14.03 11.39
C ARG A 10 -15.34 14.58 12.39
N ARG A 11 -15.81 14.80 13.61
CA ARG A 11 -15.00 15.26 14.74
C ARG A 11 -14.69 14.12 15.68
N GLU A 12 -13.43 13.98 16.07
CA GLU A 12 -12.96 13.02 17.08
C GLU A 12 -12.11 13.72 18.13
N PRO A 13 -12.04 13.22 19.38
CA PRO A 13 -11.12 13.75 20.37
C PRO A 13 -9.68 13.69 19.89
N PHE A 14 -8.92 14.74 20.17
CA PHE A 14 -7.48 14.74 19.96
C PHE A 14 -6.81 13.67 20.84
N THR A 15 -5.89 12.90 20.25
CA THR A 15 -5.26 11.78 20.95
C THR A 15 -3.78 11.73 20.64
N LYS A 16 -2.92 12.02 21.64
CA LYS A 16 -1.46 11.96 21.51
C LYS A 16 -0.95 10.60 21.03
N SER A 17 -1.57 9.50 21.47
CA SER A 17 -1.13 8.16 21.09
C SER A 17 -1.18 7.91 19.57
N LYS A 18 -2.07 8.60 18.83
CA LYS A 18 -2.11 8.52 17.37
C LYS A 18 -0.91 9.22 16.75
N ILE A 19 -0.46 10.35 17.31
CA ILE A 19 0.74 11.08 16.87
C ILE A 19 1.99 10.26 17.18
N ILE A 20 2.13 9.79 18.41
CA ILE A 20 3.27 8.93 18.84
C ILE A 20 3.42 7.75 17.89
N ARG A 21 2.31 7.03 17.62
CA ARG A 21 2.32 5.88 16.70
C ARG A 21 2.76 6.27 15.28
N THR A 22 2.36 7.45 14.81
CA THR A 22 2.80 7.95 13.50
C THR A 22 4.31 8.24 13.49
N CYS A 23 4.83 8.90 14.52
CA CYS A 23 6.27 9.17 14.65
C CYS A 23 7.10 7.88 14.76
N LEU A 24 6.62 6.88 15.54
CA LEU A 24 7.28 5.57 15.67
C LEU A 24 7.38 4.84 14.33
N ARG A 25 6.32 4.90 13.50
CA ARG A 25 6.36 4.34 12.13
C ARG A 25 7.35 5.08 11.21
N MET A 26 7.59 6.35 11.48
CA MET A 26 8.63 7.13 10.82
C MET A 26 10.01 6.91 11.48
N HIS A 27 10.17 5.82 12.22
CA HIS A 27 11.39 5.40 12.89
C HIS A 27 11.93 6.40 13.93
N ALA A 28 11.07 7.22 14.55
CA ALA A 28 11.44 8.00 15.73
C ALA A 28 11.63 7.09 16.96
N THR A 29 12.50 7.47 17.88
CA THR A 29 12.51 6.87 19.21
C THR A 29 11.24 7.26 19.97
N TYR A 30 10.86 6.48 21.00
CA TYR A 30 9.68 6.81 21.81
C TYR A 30 9.79 8.19 22.46
N ALA A 31 11.00 8.57 22.92
CA ALA A 31 11.25 9.89 23.52
C ALA A 31 11.02 11.03 22.51
N GLN A 32 11.53 10.89 21.28
CA GLN A 32 11.29 11.84 20.20
C GLN A 32 9.81 11.92 19.83
N ALA A 33 9.15 10.77 19.66
CA ALA A 33 7.73 10.69 19.33
C ALA A 33 6.84 11.37 20.39
N ARG A 34 7.18 11.19 21.68
CA ARG A 34 6.49 11.84 22.78
C ARG A 34 6.70 13.34 22.79
N ALA A 35 7.95 13.81 22.64
CA ALA A 35 8.27 15.24 22.56
C ALA A 35 7.53 15.94 21.43
N ILE A 36 7.46 15.32 20.24
CA ILE A 36 6.68 15.83 19.10
C ILE A 36 5.17 15.87 19.43
N ALA A 37 4.63 14.82 20.05
CA ALA A 37 3.21 14.79 20.41
C ALA A 37 2.87 15.87 21.45
N ASP A 38 3.74 16.12 22.43
CA ASP A 38 3.58 17.18 23.44
C ASP A 38 3.65 18.58 22.81
N LYS A 39 4.53 18.78 21.83
CA LYS A 39 4.67 20.04 21.08
C LYS A 39 3.41 20.30 20.25
N ILE A 40 2.93 19.29 19.52
CA ILE A 40 1.71 19.40 18.71
C ILE A 40 0.48 19.65 19.58
N GLU A 41 0.37 19.01 20.75
CA GLU A 41 -0.75 19.26 21.68
C GLU A 41 -0.85 20.71 22.12
N LYS A 42 0.31 21.36 22.41
CA LYS A 42 0.34 22.77 22.79
C LYS A 42 -0.09 23.72 21.68
N GLU A 43 0.12 23.34 20.43
CA GLU A 43 -0.21 24.14 19.25
C GLU A 43 -1.60 23.77 18.68
N ALA A 44 -2.20 22.67 19.14
CA ALA A 44 -3.48 22.19 18.66
C ALA A 44 -4.62 23.08 19.13
N TYR A 45 -5.53 23.38 18.24
CA TYR A 45 -6.76 24.13 18.54
C TYR A 45 -8.00 23.27 18.22
N ASN A 46 -9.16 23.67 18.78
CA ASN A 46 -10.39 22.91 18.57
C ASN A 46 -10.84 22.95 17.11
N GLY A 47 -11.03 21.78 16.51
CA GLY A 47 -11.37 21.63 15.09
C GLY A 47 -10.17 21.52 14.16
N ILE A 48 -8.92 21.45 14.67
CA ILE A 48 -7.73 21.32 13.83
C ILE A 48 -7.87 20.14 12.85
N PRO A 49 -7.64 20.34 11.53
CA PRO A 49 -7.68 19.25 10.55
C PRO A 49 -6.59 18.21 10.81
N THR A 50 -6.93 16.92 10.68
CA THR A 50 -5.94 15.84 10.81
C THR A 50 -4.80 15.96 9.80
N LYS A 51 -5.05 16.50 8.59
CA LYS A 51 -4.02 16.81 7.59
C LYS A 51 -3.01 17.83 8.13
N LYS A 52 -3.47 18.86 8.86
CA LYS A 52 -2.58 19.86 9.49
C LYS A 52 -1.70 19.22 10.56
N ILE A 53 -2.27 18.33 11.40
CA ILE A 53 -1.49 17.59 12.40
C ILE A 53 -0.41 16.75 11.73
N LEU A 54 -0.75 16.03 10.64
CA LEU A 54 0.25 15.24 9.90
C LEU A 54 1.38 16.12 9.33
N SER A 55 1.04 17.28 8.77
CA SER A 55 2.05 18.25 8.30
C SER A 55 2.97 18.72 9.44
N MET A 56 2.45 18.95 10.64
CA MET A 56 3.24 19.30 11.82
C MET A 56 4.16 18.15 12.24
N VAL A 57 3.66 16.90 12.23
CA VAL A 57 4.48 15.71 12.49
C VAL A 57 5.68 15.68 11.53
N PHE A 58 5.45 15.79 10.22
CA PHE A 58 6.54 15.81 9.23
C PHE A 58 7.52 16.98 9.47
N SER A 59 7.01 18.15 9.84
CA SER A 59 7.85 19.31 10.12
C SER A 59 8.79 19.07 11.30
N TYR A 60 8.26 18.57 12.42
CA TYR A 60 9.05 18.31 13.63
C TYR A 60 9.96 17.08 13.50
N MET A 61 9.52 16.06 12.76
CA MET A 61 10.38 14.91 12.48
C MET A 61 11.65 15.29 11.71
N LYS A 62 11.61 16.32 10.85
CA LYS A 62 12.80 16.79 10.12
C LYS A 62 13.92 17.28 11.03
N GLU A 63 13.60 17.72 12.25
CA GLU A 63 14.60 18.15 13.25
C GLU A 63 15.45 16.96 13.73
N PHE A 64 14.87 15.76 13.76
CA PHE A 64 15.53 14.54 14.21
C PHE A 64 15.97 13.62 13.07
N LYS A 65 15.26 13.68 11.94
CA LYS A 65 15.49 12.87 10.75
C LYS A 65 15.40 13.73 9.50
N PRO A 66 16.49 14.39 9.10
CA PRO A 66 16.51 15.28 7.92
C PRO A 66 16.10 14.59 6.62
N GLU A 67 16.28 13.27 6.52
CA GLU A 67 15.91 12.45 5.36
C GLU A 67 14.41 12.39 5.10
N ILE A 68 13.56 12.62 6.09
CA ILE A 68 12.10 12.72 5.95
C ILE A 68 11.67 13.79 4.94
N LYS A 69 12.53 14.78 4.67
CA LYS A 69 12.27 15.79 3.63
C LYS A 69 12.14 15.20 2.22
N TYR A 70 12.67 14.00 2.00
CA TYR A 70 12.66 13.33 0.69
C TYR A 70 11.43 12.46 0.46
N GLN A 71 10.58 12.25 1.48
CA GLN A 71 9.42 11.37 1.38
C GLN A 71 8.10 12.07 1.71
N ILE A 72 7.01 11.49 1.22
CA ILE A 72 5.63 11.81 1.59
C ILE A 72 5.06 10.74 2.54
N ASP A 73 3.83 10.94 3.00
CA ASP A 73 3.12 9.91 3.79
C ASP A 73 2.95 8.62 2.99
N LEU A 74 3.24 7.47 3.62
CA LEU A 74 3.20 6.17 2.95
C LEU A 74 1.81 5.85 2.37
N ARG A 75 0.74 6.21 3.07
CA ARG A 75 -0.62 5.96 2.59
C ARG A 75 -0.96 6.79 1.37
N GLU A 76 -0.50 8.04 1.35
CA GLU A 76 -0.60 8.91 0.18
C GLU A 76 0.24 8.33 -0.97
N ALA A 77 1.48 7.91 -0.70
CA ALA A 77 2.35 7.31 -1.69
C ALA A 77 1.72 6.11 -2.39
N ILE A 78 1.14 5.17 -1.62
CA ILE A 78 0.45 4.01 -2.20
C ILE A 78 -0.75 4.44 -3.04
N SER A 79 -1.46 5.52 -2.69
CA SER A 79 -2.62 5.98 -3.47
C SER A 79 -2.24 6.67 -4.78
N LEU A 80 -0.98 7.06 -4.94
CA LEU A 80 -0.45 7.67 -6.17
C LEU A 80 -0.01 6.63 -7.22
N LEU A 81 0.22 5.37 -6.83
CA LEU A 81 0.47 4.31 -7.82
C LEU A 81 -0.69 4.22 -8.81
N ARG A 82 -0.41 4.02 -10.09
CA ARG A 82 -1.45 3.73 -11.09
C ARG A 82 -2.16 2.42 -10.69
N PRO A 83 -3.51 2.34 -10.77
CA PRO A 83 -4.22 1.10 -10.43
C PRO A 83 -3.66 -0.11 -11.21
N LYS A 84 -3.57 0.01 -12.53
CA LYS A 84 -2.91 -0.92 -13.46
C LYS A 84 -1.82 -0.20 -14.25
N PRO A 85 -0.66 -0.80 -14.44
CA PRO A 85 -0.22 -2.08 -13.88
C PRO A 85 0.48 -1.96 -12.50
N ASP A 86 0.72 -0.72 -11.99
CA ASP A 86 1.72 -0.48 -10.94
C ASP A 86 1.29 -1.04 -9.58
N PHE A 87 0.04 -0.79 -9.16
CA PHE A 87 -0.45 -1.28 -7.89
C PHE A 87 -0.62 -2.81 -7.88
N GLU A 88 -1.12 -3.39 -8.98
CA GLU A 88 -1.19 -4.85 -9.12
C GLU A 88 0.20 -5.46 -9.01
N LYS A 89 1.19 -4.91 -9.73
CA LYS A 89 2.59 -5.36 -9.65
C LYS A 89 3.17 -5.22 -8.25
N PHE A 90 2.88 -4.10 -7.59
CA PHE A 90 3.26 -3.85 -6.20
C PHE A 90 2.72 -4.95 -5.28
N ILE A 91 1.43 -5.32 -5.41
CA ILE A 91 0.82 -6.39 -4.62
C ILE A 91 1.44 -7.75 -4.96
N GLY A 92 1.74 -8.02 -6.23
CA GLY A 92 2.46 -9.23 -6.62
C GLY A 92 3.82 -9.36 -5.92
N LEU A 93 4.60 -8.27 -5.86
CA LEU A 93 5.88 -8.23 -5.14
C LEU A 93 5.71 -8.38 -3.62
N LEU A 94 4.66 -7.78 -3.05
CA LEU A 94 4.31 -7.92 -1.65
C LEU A 94 3.98 -9.37 -1.30
N LEU A 95 3.17 -10.06 -2.10
CA LEU A 95 2.85 -11.46 -1.87
C LEU A 95 4.09 -12.36 -2.04
N LYS A 96 4.98 -12.06 -3.00
CA LYS A 96 6.28 -12.74 -3.13
C LYS A 96 7.14 -12.59 -1.88
N SER A 97 7.18 -11.42 -1.25
CA SER A 97 7.93 -11.21 0.00
C SER A 97 7.35 -12.02 1.18
N GLN A 98 6.06 -12.38 1.10
CA GLN A 98 5.41 -13.28 2.07
C GLN A 98 5.63 -14.77 1.76
N GLY A 99 6.42 -15.09 0.73
CA GLY A 99 6.79 -16.45 0.34
C GLY A 99 5.82 -17.13 -0.63
N TYR A 100 4.94 -16.38 -1.30
CA TYR A 100 4.11 -16.90 -2.38
C TYR A 100 4.84 -16.89 -3.72
N SER A 101 4.62 -17.93 -4.54
CA SER A 101 4.81 -17.84 -5.99
C SER A 101 3.61 -17.15 -6.58
N VAL A 102 3.81 -16.13 -7.42
CA VAL A 102 2.73 -15.26 -7.93
C VAL A 102 2.79 -15.16 -9.45
N GLU A 103 1.68 -15.47 -10.09
CA GLU A 103 1.40 -15.23 -11.50
C GLU A 103 0.31 -14.14 -11.59
N GLN A 104 0.45 -13.19 -12.52
CA GLN A 104 -0.44 -12.02 -12.63
C GLN A 104 -1.06 -11.91 -14.02
N ASN A 105 -2.19 -11.20 -14.10
CA ASN A 105 -2.89 -10.90 -15.35
C ASN A 105 -3.24 -12.15 -16.15
N LEU A 106 -3.95 -13.07 -15.52
CA LEU A 106 -4.38 -14.33 -16.12
C LEU A 106 -5.85 -14.25 -16.52
N VAL A 107 -6.19 -14.84 -17.66
CA VAL A 107 -7.57 -15.12 -18.03
C VAL A 107 -7.83 -16.60 -17.79
N ILE A 108 -8.77 -16.92 -16.90
CA ILE A 108 -9.06 -18.28 -16.48
C ILE A 108 -10.54 -18.57 -16.72
N PRO A 109 -10.89 -19.65 -17.44
CA PRO A 109 -12.28 -20.02 -17.68
C PRO A 109 -12.92 -20.48 -16.37
N GLY A 110 -14.02 -19.82 -15.97
CA GLY A 110 -14.92 -20.33 -14.94
C GLY A 110 -15.86 -21.40 -15.49
N LYS A 111 -16.86 -21.77 -14.73
CA LYS A 111 -17.94 -22.63 -15.22
C LYS A 111 -18.82 -21.89 -16.23
N CYS A 112 -19.17 -20.65 -15.93
CA CYS A 112 -20.11 -19.86 -16.72
C CYS A 112 -19.41 -18.97 -17.74
N VAL A 113 -18.34 -18.25 -17.30
CA VAL A 113 -17.59 -17.28 -18.11
C VAL A 113 -16.11 -17.35 -17.77
N GLU A 114 -15.28 -16.77 -18.65
CA GLU A 114 -13.88 -16.50 -18.34
C GLU A 114 -13.75 -15.26 -17.44
N HIS A 115 -12.76 -15.30 -16.55
CA HIS A 115 -12.45 -14.20 -15.64
C HIS A 115 -11.00 -13.69 -15.84
N GLU A 116 -10.85 -12.38 -15.98
CA GLU A 116 -9.56 -11.72 -15.83
C GLU A 116 -9.23 -11.67 -14.35
N ILE A 117 -8.07 -12.23 -13.97
CA ILE A 117 -7.64 -12.38 -12.57
C ILE A 117 -6.37 -11.58 -12.36
N ASP A 118 -6.36 -10.70 -11.34
CA ASP A 118 -5.21 -9.85 -11.03
C ASP A 118 -4.00 -10.70 -10.63
N ALA A 119 -4.19 -11.74 -9.79
CA ALA A 119 -3.12 -12.69 -9.50
C ALA A 119 -3.62 -14.06 -9.01
N VAL A 120 -2.79 -15.07 -9.25
CA VAL A 120 -2.82 -16.37 -8.59
C VAL A 120 -1.58 -16.48 -7.70
N ALA A 121 -1.77 -16.67 -6.39
CA ALA A 121 -0.68 -16.79 -5.44
C ALA A 121 -0.66 -18.19 -4.81
N ARG A 122 0.50 -18.89 -4.85
CA ARG A 122 0.65 -20.26 -4.35
C ARG A 122 1.72 -20.34 -3.28
N LYS A 123 1.38 -21.03 -2.17
CA LYS A 123 2.31 -21.31 -1.09
C LYS A 123 1.96 -22.63 -0.42
N GLY A 124 2.84 -23.63 -0.54
CA GLY A 124 2.54 -24.98 -0.06
C GLY A 124 1.31 -25.58 -0.72
N LYS A 125 0.28 -25.89 0.07
CA LYS A 125 -1.02 -26.41 -0.43
C LYS A 125 -2.04 -25.30 -0.71
N GLU A 126 -1.73 -24.07 -0.39
CA GLU A 126 -2.64 -22.94 -0.60
C GLU A 126 -2.48 -22.38 -2.01
N THR A 127 -3.61 -22.17 -2.67
CA THR A 127 -3.70 -21.47 -3.96
C THR A 127 -4.79 -20.42 -3.84
N LEU A 128 -4.38 -19.15 -3.89
CA LEU A 128 -5.26 -18.01 -3.73
C LEU A 128 -5.68 -17.45 -5.09
N TYR A 129 -6.98 -17.22 -5.27
CA TYR A 129 -7.50 -16.23 -6.18
C TYR A 129 -7.32 -14.85 -5.53
N VAL A 130 -6.62 -13.94 -6.18
CA VAL A 130 -6.31 -12.61 -5.64
C VAL A 130 -7.00 -11.54 -6.45
N GLU A 131 -7.84 -10.75 -5.78
CA GLU A 131 -8.51 -9.56 -6.28
C GLU A 131 -7.83 -8.33 -5.69
N VAL A 132 -7.40 -7.37 -6.53
CA VAL A 132 -6.67 -6.18 -6.13
C VAL A 132 -7.51 -4.93 -6.38
N LYS A 133 -7.86 -4.20 -5.33
CA LYS A 133 -8.66 -2.98 -5.42
C LYS A 133 -7.88 -1.74 -5.01
N HIS A 134 -7.59 -0.88 -5.96
CA HIS A 134 -6.92 0.39 -5.73
C HIS A 134 -7.92 1.56 -5.69
N HIS A 135 -7.70 2.48 -4.75
CA HIS A 135 -8.42 3.74 -4.64
C HIS A 135 -7.44 4.92 -4.61
N MET A 136 -7.56 5.84 -5.57
CA MET A 136 -6.79 7.10 -5.55
C MET A 136 -7.13 7.94 -4.33
N ASN A 137 -8.40 7.96 -3.90
CA ASN A 137 -8.79 8.53 -2.63
C ASN A 137 -8.56 7.52 -1.50
N HIS A 138 -7.40 7.57 -0.85
CA HIS A 138 -7.05 6.68 0.25
C HIS A 138 -7.92 6.83 1.50
N HIS A 139 -8.77 7.84 1.58
CA HIS A 139 -9.78 7.99 2.64
C HIS A 139 -11.09 7.24 2.35
N ALA A 140 -11.30 6.78 1.13
CA ALA A 140 -12.43 5.94 0.78
C ALA A 140 -12.43 4.61 1.56
N TYR A 141 -13.54 3.90 1.48
CA TYR A 141 -13.68 2.55 1.99
C TYR A 141 -13.91 1.59 0.82
N THR A 142 -13.26 0.45 0.85
CA THR A 142 -13.62 -0.68 0.00
C THR A 142 -14.91 -1.29 0.54
N GLY A 143 -15.94 -1.31 -0.29
CA GLY A 143 -17.31 -1.69 0.08
C GLY A 143 -17.59 -3.19 0.02
N LEU A 144 -18.83 -3.54 0.30
CA LEU A 144 -19.34 -4.92 0.20
C LEU A 144 -19.36 -5.43 -1.24
N ASP A 145 -19.59 -4.55 -2.20
CA ASP A 145 -19.64 -4.82 -3.65
C ASP A 145 -18.42 -5.60 -4.14
N VAL A 146 -17.22 -5.15 -3.77
CA VAL A 146 -15.95 -5.81 -4.13
C VAL A 146 -15.88 -7.25 -3.60
N PHE A 147 -16.37 -7.48 -2.40
CA PHE A 147 -16.35 -8.81 -1.78
C PHE A 147 -17.45 -9.74 -2.35
N LEU A 148 -18.58 -9.18 -2.77
CA LEU A 148 -19.61 -9.94 -3.49
C LEU A 148 -19.09 -10.38 -4.85
N GLU A 149 -18.46 -9.47 -5.60
CA GLU A 149 -17.85 -9.76 -6.90
C GLU A 149 -16.75 -10.82 -6.76
N ALA A 150 -15.81 -10.61 -5.83
CA ALA A 150 -14.73 -11.58 -5.57
C ALA A 150 -15.25 -12.96 -5.18
N ASN A 151 -16.34 -13.04 -4.39
CA ASN A 151 -16.95 -14.32 -4.03
C ASN A 151 -17.57 -15.01 -5.25
N SER A 152 -18.31 -14.28 -6.07
CA SER A 152 -18.96 -14.84 -7.25
C SER A 152 -17.94 -15.37 -8.26
N THR A 153 -16.88 -14.58 -8.52
CA THR A 153 -15.76 -15.01 -9.36
C THR A 153 -15.08 -16.27 -8.80
N PHE A 154 -14.80 -16.29 -7.51
CA PHE A 154 -14.16 -17.43 -6.85
C PHE A 154 -15.02 -18.69 -6.93
N GLU A 155 -16.35 -18.59 -6.75
CA GLU A 155 -17.27 -19.71 -6.86
C GLU A 155 -17.29 -20.25 -8.30
N ASP A 156 -17.40 -19.39 -9.31
CA ASP A 156 -17.42 -19.79 -10.73
C ASP A 156 -16.10 -20.46 -11.17
N LEU A 157 -14.95 -19.92 -10.71
CA LEU A 157 -13.64 -20.53 -10.94
C LEU A 157 -13.55 -21.93 -10.30
N ARG A 158 -14.02 -22.10 -9.06
CA ARG A 158 -14.00 -23.41 -8.39
C ARG A 158 -14.89 -24.42 -9.08
N GLU A 159 -16.03 -24.00 -9.60
CA GLU A 159 -16.91 -24.86 -10.39
C GLU A 159 -16.29 -25.20 -11.74
N GLY A 160 -15.62 -24.25 -12.41
CA GLY A 160 -14.85 -24.48 -13.64
C GLY A 160 -13.73 -25.52 -13.45
N TYR A 161 -13.02 -25.47 -12.32
CA TYR A 161 -12.04 -26.51 -11.97
C TYR A 161 -12.68 -27.90 -11.83
N LYS A 162 -13.82 -28.02 -11.15
CA LYS A 162 -14.54 -29.30 -10.99
C LYS A 162 -15.00 -29.87 -12.34
N GLU A 163 -15.31 -29.00 -13.31
CA GLU A 163 -15.70 -29.37 -14.67
C GLU A 163 -14.50 -29.54 -15.62
N ASN A 164 -13.25 -29.50 -15.10
CA ASN A 164 -12.00 -29.63 -15.86
C ASN A 164 -11.79 -28.53 -16.94
N LYS A 165 -12.35 -27.33 -16.76
CA LYS A 165 -12.14 -26.21 -17.68
C LYS A 165 -10.76 -25.54 -17.50
N HIS A 166 -10.14 -25.71 -16.33
CA HIS A 166 -8.77 -25.34 -16.01
C HIS A 166 -8.18 -26.25 -14.93
N SER A 167 -6.86 -26.20 -14.72
CA SER A 167 -6.13 -27.09 -13.79
C SER A 167 -5.86 -26.45 -12.40
N ILE A 168 -6.33 -25.23 -12.13
CA ILE A 168 -5.99 -24.49 -10.90
C ILE A 168 -7.05 -24.75 -9.84
N ASN A 169 -6.68 -25.47 -8.77
CA ASN A 169 -7.56 -25.70 -7.63
C ASN A 169 -7.43 -24.54 -6.63
N PHE A 170 -8.27 -23.54 -6.76
CA PHE A 170 -8.31 -22.40 -5.83
C PHE A 170 -8.86 -22.86 -4.46
N THR A 171 -8.07 -22.59 -3.42
CA THR A 171 -8.42 -22.94 -2.03
C THR A 171 -9.14 -21.81 -1.30
N ARG A 172 -8.80 -20.54 -1.61
CA ARG A 172 -9.37 -19.32 -1.01
C ARG A 172 -9.33 -18.15 -1.96
N ALA A 173 -10.22 -17.19 -1.71
CA ALA A 173 -10.15 -15.85 -2.27
C ALA A 173 -9.38 -14.90 -1.31
N LEU A 174 -8.60 -13.98 -1.86
CA LEU A 174 -7.90 -12.91 -1.15
C LEU A 174 -8.22 -11.58 -1.82
N VAL A 175 -8.83 -10.65 -1.09
CA VAL A 175 -9.02 -9.26 -1.53
C VAL A 175 -7.93 -8.37 -0.93
N VAL A 176 -7.18 -7.65 -1.77
CA VAL A 176 -6.14 -6.72 -1.33
C VAL A 176 -6.54 -5.30 -1.72
N CYS A 177 -6.53 -4.35 -0.76
CA CYS A 177 -6.86 -2.97 -1.05
C CYS A 177 -6.00 -1.97 -0.26
N ASN A 178 -5.79 -0.77 -0.84
CA ASN A 178 -5.04 0.31 -0.20
C ASN A 178 -5.87 1.17 0.75
N THR A 179 -7.12 0.82 1.00
CA THR A 179 -8.05 1.56 1.88
C THR A 179 -8.47 0.73 3.09
N LYS A 180 -9.31 1.31 3.93
CA LYS A 180 -10.06 0.56 4.93
C LYS A 180 -11.22 -0.17 4.24
N ILE A 181 -11.67 -1.27 4.81
CA ILE A 181 -12.88 -1.96 4.40
C ILE A 181 -14.06 -1.58 5.30
N SER A 182 -15.26 -1.58 4.74
CA SER A 182 -16.49 -1.32 5.50
C SER A 182 -16.80 -2.46 6.47
N GLU A 183 -17.55 -2.18 7.53
CA GLU A 183 -17.96 -3.22 8.49
C GLU A 183 -18.87 -4.30 7.86
N HIS A 184 -19.67 -3.92 6.85
CA HIS A 184 -20.46 -4.88 6.07
C HIS A 184 -19.56 -5.81 5.27
N ALA A 185 -18.52 -5.28 4.62
CA ALA A 185 -17.55 -6.06 3.87
C ALA A 185 -16.78 -7.03 4.78
N LYS A 186 -16.36 -6.60 5.97
CA LYS A 186 -15.69 -7.48 6.95
C LYS A 186 -16.57 -8.65 7.35
N ARG A 187 -17.80 -8.37 7.79
CA ARG A 187 -18.75 -9.44 8.20
C ARG A 187 -19.03 -10.43 7.07
N TYR A 188 -19.14 -9.94 5.83
CA TYR A 188 -19.33 -10.80 4.68
C TYR A 188 -18.10 -11.67 4.41
N ALA A 189 -16.90 -11.07 4.41
CA ALA A 189 -15.64 -11.77 4.22
C ALA A 189 -15.44 -12.88 5.26
N GLU A 190 -15.68 -12.58 6.54
CA GLU A 190 -15.64 -13.56 7.64
C GLU A 190 -16.65 -14.70 7.44
N CYS A 191 -17.88 -14.37 7.06
CA CYS A 191 -18.94 -15.36 6.80
C CYS A 191 -18.59 -16.30 5.63
N LYS A 192 -17.99 -15.77 4.57
CA LYS A 192 -17.65 -16.52 3.33
C LYS A 192 -16.22 -17.10 3.36
N GLY A 193 -15.43 -16.82 4.38
CA GLY A 193 -14.03 -17.26 4.48
C GLY A 193 -13.11 -16.61 3.45
N ILE A 194 -13.43 -15.39 3.02
CA ILE A 194 -12.60 -14.58 2.12
C ILE A 194 -11.51 -13.89 2.94
N ASN A 195 -10.26 -14.15 2.60
CA ASN A 195 -9.13 -13.44 3.20
C ASN A 195 -9.05 -12.00 2.65
N TYR A 196 -8.50 -11.08 3.45
CA TYR A 196 -8.24 -9.73 2.96
C TYR A 196 -6.98 -9.12 3.58
N ILE A 197 -6.33 -8.25 2.80
CA ILE A 197 -5.26 -7.36 3.24
C ILE A 197 -5.72 -5.94 2.90
N ALA A 198 -6.09 -5.19 3.94
CA ALA A 198 -6.50 -3.79 3.82
C ALA A 198 -5.48 -2.89 4.53
N TRP A 199 -5.61 -1.56 4.40
CA TRP A 199 -4.62 -0.62 4.90
C TRP A 199 -4.16 -0.90 6.35
N LYS A 200 -5.11 -1.17 7.27
CA LYS A 200 -4.83 -1.43 8.71
C LYS A 200 -5.34 -2.77 9.22
N PHE A 201 -5.85 -3.61 8.37
CA PHE A 201 -6.44 -4.88 8.73
C PHE A 201 -6.03 -6.00 7.76
N PRO A 202 -5.90 -7.24 8.26
CA PRO A 202 -5.97 -7.63 9.68
C PRO A 202 -4.78 -7.09 10.49
N GLU A 203 -4.94 -6.97 11.81
CA GLU A 203 -3.84 -6.54 12.68
C GLU A 203 -2.67 -7.53 12.59
N GLY A 204 -1.44 -6.98 12.49
CA GLY A 204 -0.23 -7.80 12.33
C GLY A 204 0.00 -8.36 10.91
N ASN A 205 -0.95 -8.21 9.99
CA ASN A 205 -0.80 -8.60 8.58
C ASN A 205 -1.55 -7.63 7.63
N SER A 206 -1.62 -6.36 7.99
CA SER A 206 -2.20 -5.31 7.15
C SER A 206 -1.22 -4.84 6.08
N LEU A 207 -1.74 -4.16 5.05
CA LEU A 207 -0.92 -3.61 3.98
C LEU A 207 0.19 -2.70 4.54
N GLU A 208 -0.16 -1.76 5.43
CA GLU A 208 0.78 -0.87 6.10
C GLU A 208 1.86 -1.67 6.86
N TYR A 209 1.44 -2.68 7.65
CA TYR A 209 2.35 -3.49 8.45
C TYR A 209 3.36 -4.27 7.58
N ILE A 210 2.89 -4.91 6.50
CA ILE A 210 3.76 -5.68 5.60
C ILE A 210 4.77 -4.77 4.91
N ILE A 211 4.32 -3.61 4.39
CA ILE A 211 5.20 -2.63 3.73
C ILE A 211 6.31 -2.18 4.67
N GLU A 212 5.97 -1.80 5.90
CA GLU A 212 6.94 -1.32 6.89
C GLU A 212 7.92 -2.43 7.30
N LYS A 213 7.42 -3.62 7.58
CA LYS A 213 8.22 -4.77 8.02
C LYS A 213 9.23 -5.20 6.94
N GLU A 214 8.78 -5.31 5.69
CA GLU A 214 9.58 -5.81 4.58
C GLU A 214 10.27 -4.67 3.79
N LYS A 215 10.12 -3.41 4.24
CA LYS A 215 10.63 -2.19 3.57
C LYS A 215 10.25 -2.13 2.08
N LEU A 216 8.98 -2.44 1.78
CA LEU A 216 8.43 -2.43 0.42
C LEU A 216 7.90 -1.04 0.05
N TYR A 217 8.72 -0.02 0.22
CA TYR A 217 8.29 1.35 -0.08
C TYR A 217 8.11 1.56 -1.59
N PRO A 218 6.95 2.10 -2.04
CA PRO A 218 6.73 2.40 -3.45
C PRO A 218 7.61 3.55 -3.93
N ILE A 219 7.92 3.63 -5.21
CA ILE A 219 8.69 4.75 -5.79
C ILE A 219 8.00 6.10 -5.57
N THR A 220 6.67 6.12 -5.57
CA THR A 220 5.82 7.30 -5.31
C THR A 220 5.99 7.91 -3.92
N ILE A 221 6.70 7.24 -3.00
CA ILE A 221 7.02 7.82 -1.68
C ILE A 221 8.05 8.96 -1.79
N LEU A 222 8.85 9.00 -2.87
CA LEU A 222 9.81 10.06 -3.10
C LEU A 222 9.10 11.37 -3.48
N LYS A 223 9.21 12.36 -2.60
CA LYS A 223 8.49 13.63 -2.69
C LYS A 223 8.74 14.40 -3.99
N ASN A 224 9.95 14.30 -4.53
CA ASN A 224 10.40 15.10 -5.67
C ASN A 224 10.56 14.25 -6.94
N LEU A 225 9.98 13.06 -6.99
CA LEU A 225 9.96 12.22 -8.19
C LEU A 225 9.05 12.88 -9.23
N ASP A 226 9.60 13.17 -10.40
CA ASP A 226 8.83 13.71 -11.52
C ASP A 226 7.87 12.65 -12.06
N TYR A 227 6.63 13.03 -12.34
CA TYR A 227 5.58 12.12 -12.83
C TYR A 227 5.97 11.38 -14.12
N LYS A 228 6.74 12.04 -15.02
CA LYS A 228 7.21 11.36 -16.24
C LYS A 228 8.25 10.29 -15.93
N VAL A 229 9.11 10.53 -14.93
CA VAL A 229 10.09 9.55 -14.45
C VAL A 229 9.38 8.40 -13.76
N GLU A 230 8.40 8.70 -12.93
CA GLU A 230 7.56 7.71 -12.25
C GLU A 230 6.88 6.77 -13.26
N ASN A 231 6.23 7.31 -14.30
CA ASN A 231 5.59 6.51 -15.34
C ASN A 231 6.60 5.60 -16.08
N LYS A 232 7.78 6.11 -16.46
CA LYS A 232 8.80 5.31 -17.14
C LYS A 232 9.32 4.16 -16.28
N LEU A 233 9.50 4.41 -14.97
CA LEU A 233 9.87 3.37 -14.01
C LEU A 233 8.75 2.31 -13.93
N GLY A 234 7.49 2.74 -13.75
CA GLY A 234 6.33 1.85 -13.69
C GLY A 234 6.16 1.01 -14.97
N ASP A 235 6.29 1.63 -16.15
CA ASP A 235 6.21 0.94 -17.45
C ASP A 235 7.33 -0.13 -17.59
N SER A 236 8.50 0.12 -16.98
CA SER A 236 9.60 -0.85 -16.88
C SER A 236 9.41 -1.83 -15.72
N GLY A 237 8.31 -1.71 -14.98
CA GLY A 237 7.96 -2.58 -13.87
C GLY A 237 8.71 -2.30 -12.59
N ILE A 238 9.28 -1.13 -12.44
CA ILE A 238 9.96 -0.67 -11.24
C ILE A 238 8.95 0.13 -10.43
N VAL A 239 8.44 -0.48 -9.38
CA VAL A 239 7.41 0.09 -8.50
C VAL A 239 7.87 0.24 -7.05
N LEU A 240 9.00 -0.38 -6.69
CA LEU A 240 9.59 -0.32 -5.34
C LEU A 240 10.92 0.44 -5.35
N LEU A 241 11.19 1.17 -4.29
CA LEU A 241 12.47 1.88 -4.09
C LEU A 241 13.67 0.94 -4.18
N LYS A 242 13.58 -0.27 -3.61
CA LYS A 242 14.69 -1.23 -3.64
C LYS A 242 15.08 -1.63 -5.06
N GLN A 243 14.13 -1.71 -6.00
CA GLN A 243 14.41 -2.03 -7.39
C GLN A 243 15.27 -0.93 -8.07
N ILE A 244 15.12 0.34 -7.67
CA ILE A 244 16.00 1.43 -8.16
C ILE A 244 17.46 1.18 -7.76
N LEU A 245 17.70 0.65 -6.55
CA LEU A 245 19.04 0.36 -6.06
C LEU A 245 19.68 -0.89 -6.70
N GLU A 246 18.86 -1.76 -7.29
CA GLU A 246 19.32 -2.96 -8.02
C GLU A 246 19.73 -2.64 -9.46
N LEU A 247 19.36 -1.45 -9.99
CA LEU A 247 19.74 -1.02 -11.33
C LEU A 247 21.17 -0.46 -11.37
N SER A 248 21.84 -0.65 -12.50
CA SER A 248 23.01 0.15 -12.84
C SER A 248 22.62 1.61 -13.09
N LEU A 249 23.58 2.53 -12.95
CA LEU A 249 23.30 3.94 -13.24
C LEU A 249 22.93 4.14 -14.71
N GLU A 250 23.61 3.41 -15.62
CA GLU A 250 23.35 3.41 -17.05
C GLU A 250 21.93 2.92 -17.40
N ASP A 251 21.45 1.86 -16.74
CA ASP A 251 20.08 1.37 -16.94
C ASP A 251 19.06 2.38 -16.42
N LEU A 252 19.33 2.99 -15.27
CA LEU A 252 18.45 4.03 -14.71
C LEU A 252 18.35 5.25 -15.63
N GLU A 253 19.50 5.72 -16.19
CA GLU A 253 19.54 6.79 -17.18
C GLU A 253 18.72 6.42 -18.43
N ARG A 254 18.91 5.21 -18.96
CA ARG A 254 18.19 4.71 -20.14
C ARG A 254 16.69 4.63 -19.93
N ILE A 255 16.26 4.04 -18.81
CA ILE A 255 14.82 3.87 -18.50
C ILE A 255 14.16 5.23 -18.28
N THR A 256 14.80 6.10 -17.50
CA THR A 256 14.16 7.36 -17.06
C THR A 256 14.38 8.52 -18.02
N ASN A 257 15.41 8.45 -18.89
CA ASN A 257 15.95 9.57 -19.67
C ASN A 257 16.42 10.73 -18.79
N LEU A 258 16.86 10.45 -17.56
CA LEU A 258 17.45 11.45 -16.69
C LEU A 258 18.92 11.66 -17.03
N PRO A 259 19.41 12.91 -16.97
CA PRO A 259 20.86 13.17 -16.96
C PRO A 259 21.53 12.45 -15.78
N ARG A 260 22.78 12.01 -15.97
CA ARG A 260 23.57 11.23 -15.00
C ARG A 260 23.54 11.80 -13.57
N GLU A 261 23.67 13.10 -13.42
CA GLU A 261 23.66 13.75 -12.12
C GLU A 261 22.28 13.67 -11.42
N LYS A 262 21.18 13.75 -12.19
CA LYS A 262 19.82 13.55 -11.65
C LYS A 262 19.56 12.08 -11.29
N ALA A 263 20.07 11.15 -12.08
CA ALA A 263 19.97 9.72 -11.78
C ALA A 263 20.75 9.36 -10.50
N LYS A 264 21.98 9.89 -10.32
CA LYS A 264 22.74 9.76 -9.06
C LYS A 264 21.97 10.31 -7.87
N LYS A 265 21.39 11.51 -8.01
CA LYS A 265 20.59 12.13 -6.95
C LYS A 265 19.38 11.27 -6.57
N LEU A 266 18.68 10.68 -7.56
CA LEU A 266 17.57 9.76 -7.33
C LEU A 266 18.00 8.55 -6.51
N VAL A 267 19.14 7.94 -6.85
CA VAL A 267 19.73 6.82 -6.10
C VAL A 267 20.06 7.21 -4.66
N GLU A 268 20.67 8.40 -4.46
CA GLU A 268 21.00 8.91 -3.13
C GLU A 268 19.76 9.17 -2.27
N GLU A 269 18.72 9.80 -2.82
CA GLU A 269 17.45 10.03 -2.12
C GLU A 269 16.78 8.70 -1.76
N THR A 270 16.80 7.74 -2.68
CA THR A 270 16.29 6.38 -2.46
C THR A 270 16.99 5.68 -1.29
N ARG A 271 18.34 5.74 -1.24
CA ARG A 271 19.13 5.19 -0.13
C ARG A 271 18.77 5.81 1.22
N LYS A 272 18.60 7.14 1.26
CA LYS A 272 18.23 7.87 2.48
C LYS A 272 16.84 7.48 2.99
N VAL A 273 15.91 7.18 2.12
CA VAL A 273 14.55 6.74 2.51
C VAL A 273 14.55 5.29 2.99
N LEU A 274 15.33 4.40 2.37
CA LEU A 274 15.38 2.98 2.73
C LEU A 274 16.21 2.71 4.00
N ASN A 275 17.22 3.52 4.27
CA ASN A 275 18.14 3.39 5.41
C ASN A 275 18.22 4.72 6.17
N PRO A 276 17.12 5.11 6.84
CA PRO A 276 17.03 6.39 7.58
C PRO A 276 17.86 6.41 8.86
#